data_a34604678eb6afc3f99a5b2f7b6046e5
#
_entry.id   a34604678eb6afc3f99a5b2f7b6046e5
#
_cell.length_a   1.000
_cell.length_b   1.000
_cell.length_c   1.000
_cell.angle_alpha   90.00
_cell.angle_beta   90.00
_cell.angle_gamma   90.00
#
_symmetry.space_group_name_H-M   'P 1'
#
loop_
_entity.id
_entity.type
_entity.pdbx_description
1 polymer ?
#
loop_
_entity_poly.entity_id
_entity_poly.type
_entity_poly.pdbx_seq_one_letter_code
_entity_poly.pdbx_strand_id
1 'polypeptide(L)'
;MNGAGGIVTASMTRAIDEIRGGTGSLDVVVLAGSAPTSGSRTPECDTITGLTGVNSCTTWTLTTASDGNNSQMNTDVRNAEFVYFAGGDQCRYTAWKGTALEASVEAVAAKGGGSGGGSAGHHINSPIVYDACNGSVTSAEALANPYDRYVSFTTGMFTWANYGAVINDSHFVTRDRMGRTMSFLARAVKDGLAPGGSAWGVGVEEGGGSLFLDRNGMATQYGRDAYVVLADHQPEQAVDRKPLTYSSFKIWRLTPGSTFDFKNRPTCGYYLRSVTNGVTDANPYNGTPLTDCGSQGGGGSTVAESEPNDTRDTADDATALASPGTLTGSMKSTSDRDYFKVSVAAGQTVSMNCAVPTAYDADAYWLDANGSTLTRSVNDGAGTDESLSFTRTATGTGAYYLDVEAYSGSGTATYACTLTRS
;
A
#
# COMPACT_ATOMS: atom_id res chain seq x y z
N MET A 1 6.51 -6.34 -14.05
CA MET A 1 5.94 -7.31 -13.07
C MET A 1 4.78 -8.03 -13.75
N ASN A 2 4.94 -9.30 -14.07
CA ASN A 2 3.95 -10.05 -14.86
C ASN A 2 3.21 -11.08 -13.98
N GLY A 3 1.93 -11.27 -14.23
CA GLY A 3 1.10 -12.22 -13.50
C GLY A 3 1.41 -13.69 -13.77
N ALA A 4 2.10 -13.99 -14.86
CA ALA A 4 2.63 -15.32 -15.22
C ALA A 4 4.09 -15.23 -15.69
N GLY A 5 4.71 -16.36 -16.05
CA GLY A 5 6.13 -16.39 -16.43
C GLY A 5 6.47 -15.66 -17.73
N GLY A 6 5.56 -15.64 -18.70
CA GLY A 6 5.81 -15.08 -20.03
C GLY A 6 5.93 -13.55 -20.07
N ILE A 7 6.56 -13.06 -21.15
CA ILE A 7 6.73 -11.61 -21.38
C ILE A 7 5.46 -10.97 -21.92
N VAL A 8 5.04 -9.86 -21.31
CA VAL A 8 4.03 -8.95 -21.85
C VAL A 8 4.74 -7.88 -22.67
N THR A 9 4.75 -8.06 -23.99
CA THR A 9 5.57 -7.27 -24.92
C THR A 9 5.38 -5.75 -24.75
N ALA A 10 4.15 -5.26 -24.64
CA ALA A 10 3.89 -3.83 -24.49
C ALA A 10 4.51 -3.25 -23.23
N SER A 11 4.42 -3.96 -22.10
CA SER A 11 5.03 -3.55 -20.83
C SER A 11 6.55 -3.60 -20.89
N MET A 12 7.12 -4.65 -21.50
CA MET A 12 8.58 -4.79 -21.63
C MET A 12 9.15 -3.75 -22.59
N THR A 13 8.49 -3.48 -23.72
CA THR A 13 8.88 -2.38 -24.63
C THR A 13 8.88 -1.03 -23.91
N ARG A 14 7.86 -0.76 -23.08
CA ARG A 14 7.82 0.47 -22.27
C ARG A 14 9.02 0.58 -21.32
N ALA A 15 9.41 -0.54 -20.67
CA ALA A 15 10.58 -0.57 -19.80
C ALA A 15 11.88 -0.34 -20.57
N ILE A 16 12.04 -0.98 -21.72
CA ILE A 16 13.19 -0.80 -22.61
C ILE A 16 13.31 0.67 -23.04
N ASP A 17 12.21 1.28 -23.51
CA ASP A 17 12.21 2.67 -23.98
C ASP A 17 12.53 3.66 -22.86
N GLU A 18 12.05 3.41 -21.65
CA GLU A 18 12.36 4.24 -20.49
C GLU A 18 13.84 4.19 -20.12
N ILE A 19 14.44 3.00 -20.11
CA ILE A 19 15.84 2.81 -19.70
C ILE A 19 16.80 3.37 -20.76
N ARG A 20 16.54 3.12 -22.05
CA ARG A 20 17.44 3.56 -23.13
C ARG A 20 17.34 5.04 -23.49
N GLY A 21 16.31 5.75 -23.02
CA GLY A 21 16.12 7.17 -23.36
C GLY A 21 15.92 7.45 -24.85
N GLY A 22 15.41 6.47 -25.61
CA GLY A 22 15.03 6.61 -27.03
C GLY A 22 16.07 6.16 -28.06
N THR A 23 17.38 6.15 -27.78
CA THR A 23 18.43 5.90 -28.80
C THR A 23 19.39 4.75 -28.51
N GLY A 24 19.52 4.32 -27.26
CA GLY A 24 20.40 3.23 -26.86
C GLY A 24 19.83 1.84 -27.14
N SER A 25 20.59 0.83 -26.84
CA SER A 25 20.14 -0.57 -26.76
C SER A 25 20.56 -1.17 -25.42
N LEU A 26 19.79 -2.17 -24.96
CA LEU A 26 19.97 -2.80 -23.65
C LEU A 26 20.57 -4.20 -23.81
N ASP A 27 21.45 -4.55 -22.89
CA ASP A 27 21.79 -5.92 -22.58
C ASP A 27 20.90 -6.40 -21.42
N VAL A 28 20.30 -7.57 -21.60
CA VAL A 28 19.35 -8.16 -20.64
C VAL A 28 19.88 -9.48 -20.10
N VAL A 29 19.77 -9.66 -18.80
CA VAL A 29 20.05 -10.95 -18.16
C VAL A 29 18.74 -11.52 -17.61
N VAL A 30 18.44 -12.76 -17.99
CA VAL A 30 17.37 -13.57 -17.42
C VAL A 30 17.96 -14.53 -16.39
N LEU A 31 17.43 -14.47 -15.16
CA LEU A 31 17.79 -15.37 -14.07
C LEU A 31 16.70 -16.43 -13.91
N ALA A 32 17.06 -17.70 -13.98
CA ALA A 32 16.10 -18.81 -13.92
C ALA A 32 16.50 -19.82 -12.84
N GLY A 33 15.54 -20.32 -12.07
CA GLY A 33 15.75 -21.36 -11.04
C GLY A 33 15.86 -22.79 -11.61
N SER A 34 15.66 -22.96 -12.93
CA SER A 34 15.79 -24.24 -13.64
C SER A 34 16.31 -24.01 -15.04
N ALA A 35 16.99 -25.03 -15.59
CA ALA A 35 17.49 -24.99 -16.96
C ALA A 35 16.34 -24.87 -17.98
N PRO A 36 16.56 -24.17 -19.10
CA PRO A 36 15.63 -24.15 -20.21
C PRO A 36 15.30 -25.57 -20.70
N THR A 37 14.08 -25.77 -21.13
CA THR A 37 13.64 -27.09 -21.68
C THR A 37 14.28 -27.42 -23.04
N SER A 38 14.76 -26.38 -23.74
CA SER A 38 15.50 -26.52 -25.01
C SER A 38 16.41 -25.31 -25.21
N GLY A 39 17.55 -25.53 -25.86
CA GLY A 39 18.51 -24.46 -26.11
C GLY A 39 19.25 -23.96 -24.87
N SER A 40 19.86 -22.78 -24.98
CA SER A 40 20.66 -22.16 -23.93
C SER A 40 19.94 -20.94 -23.29
N ARG A 41 18.77 -20.56 -23.81
CA ARG A 41 17.98 -19.40 -23.33
C ARG A 41 16.58 -19.83 -22.93
N THR A 42 16.01 -19.13 -21.96
CA THR A 42 14.60 -19.29 -21.59
C THR A 42 13.69 -18.68 -22.66
N PRO A 43 12.41 -19.10 -22.76
CA PRO A 43 11.44 -18.47 -23.67
C PRO A 43 11.29 -16.96 -23.47
N GLU A 44 11.45 -16.47 -22.23
CA GLU A 44 11.44 -15.05 -21.92
C GLU A 44 12.61 -14.32 -22.60
N CYS A 45 13.81 -14.89 -22.51
CA CYS A 45 15.02 -14.32 -23.13
C CYS A 45 14.90 -14.32 -24.65
N ASP A 46 14.35 -15.38 -25.26
CA ASP A 46 14.09 -15.44 -26.69
C ASP A 46 13.09 -14.37 -27.13
N THR A 47 12.02 -14.16 -26.38
CA THR A 47 11.03 -13.09 -26.63
C THR A 47 11.68 -11.71 -26.51
N ILE A 48 12.43 -11.46 -25.44
CA ILE A 48 13.10 -10.18 -25.18
C ILE A 48 14.10 -9.85 -26.28
N THR A 49 14.87 -10.81 -26.75
CA THR A 49 15.85 -10.60 -27.84
C THR A 49 15.19 -10.07 -29.13
N GLY A 50 13.92 -10.40 -29.38
CA GLY A 50 13.17 -9.92 -30.54
C GLY A 50 12.63 -8.50 -30.41
N LEU A 51 12.78 -7.84 -29.27
CA LEU A 51 12.22 -6.51 -29.04
C LEU A 51 13.19 -5.41 -29.54
N THR A 52 12.61 -4.36 -30.11
CA THR A 52 13.38 -3.17 -30.54
C THR A 52 14.08 -2.53 -29.34
N GLY A 53 15.36 -2.23 -29.50
CA GLY A 53 16.16 -1.63 -28.44
C GLY A 53 16.83 -2.63 -27.49
N VAL A 54 16.79 -3.92 -27.80
CA VAL A 54 17.57 -4.96 -27.13
C VAL A 54 18.78 -5.32 -28.00
N ASN A 55 19.98 -5.26 -27.42
CA ASN A 55 21.24 -5.67 -28.04
C ASN A 55 21.48 -7.16 -27.81
N SER A 56 21.31 -7.61 -26.57
CA SER A 56 21.50 -9.02 -26.22
C SER A 56 20.57 -9.47 -25.08
N CYS A 57 20.33 -10.78 -25.01
CA CYS A 57 19.72 -11.40 -23.84
C CYS A 57 20.45 -12.70 -23.51
N THR A 58 20.91 -12.82 -22.26
CA THR A 58 21.62 -13.99 -21.74
C THR A 58 20.81 -14.63 -20.60
N THR A 59 20.71 -15.97 -20.61
CA THR A 59 20.08 -16.71 -19.50
C THR A 59 21.14 -17.31 -18.59
N TRP A 60 21.03 -17.06 -17.30
CA TRP A 60 21.76 -17.76 -16.25
C TRP A 60 20.81 -18.66 -15.47
N THR A 61 21.18 -19.95 -15.36
CA THR A 61 20.44 -20.91 -14.53
C THR A 61 21.14 -21.09 -13.21
N LEU A 62 20.41 -20.80 -12.13
CA LEU A 62 20.88 -20.90 -10.75
C LEU A 62 20.03 -21.93 -10.02
N THR A 63 20.65 -23.06 -9.66
CA THR A 63 19.95 -24.21 -9.05
C THR A 63 20.22 -24.34 -7.56
N THR A 64 21.29 -23.69 -7.07
CA THR A 64 21.69 -23.68 -5.66
C THR A 64 21.88 -22.25 -5.14
N ALA A 65 21.86 -22.08 -3.83
CA ALA A 65 22.13 -20.78 -3.21
C ALA A 65 23.54 -20.25 -3.56
N SER A 66 24.54 -21.13 -3.63
CA SER A 66 25.92 -20.75 -3.94
C SER A 66 26.12 -20.20 -5.35
N ASP A 67 25.23 -20.54 -6.31
CA ASP A 67 25.28 -20.03 -7.67
C ASP A 67 25.15 -18.49 -7.70
N GLY A 68 24.49 -17.89 -6.71
CA GLY A 68 24.42 -16.45 -6.53
C GLY A 68 25.77 -15.75 -6.33
N ASN A 69 26.85 -16.51 -6.06
CA ASN A 69 28.21 -16.00 -5.94
C ASN A 69 29.07 -16.26 -7.20
N ASN A 70 28.48 -16.76 -8.30
CA ASN A 70 29.21 -16.96 -9.56
C ASN A 70 29.74 -15.61 -10.08
N SER A 71 31.06 -15.47 -10.23
CA SER A 71 31.71 -14.21 -10.57
C SER A 71 31.37 -13.72 -11.98
N GLN A 72 31.29 -14.63 -12.97
CA GLN A 72 30.96 -14.27 -14.35
C GLN A 72 29.49 -13.83 -14.45
N MET A 73 28.58 -14.58 -13.86
CA MET A 73 27.15 -14.21 -13.81
C MET A 73 26.96 -12.82 -13.17
N ASN A 74 27.62 -12.57 -12.02
CA ASN A 74 27.55 -11.27 -11.36
C ASN A 74 28.15 -10.13 -12.20
N THR A 75 29.16 -10.41 -13.03
CA THR A 75 29.71 -9.45 -13.99
C THR A 75 28.70 -9.17 -15.09
N ASP A 76 28.08 -10.19 -15.66
CA ASP A 76 27.07 -10.04 -16.72
C ASP A 76 25.83 -9.26 -16.19
N VAL A 77 25.37 -9.58 -14.98
CA VAL A 77 24.27 -8.85 -14.33
C VAL A 77 24.60 -7.37 -14.15
N ARG A 78 25.77 -7.04 -13.60
CA ARG A 78 26.17 -5.62 -13.40
C ARG A 78 26.35 -4.85 -14.70
N ASN A 79 26.70 -5.52 -15.78
CA ASN A 79 26.85 -4.90 -17.10
C ASN A 79 25.50 -4.72 -17.81
N ALA A 80 24.51 -5.56 -17.52
CA ALA A 80 23.18 -5.47 -18.11
C ALA A 80 22.43 -4.20 -17.65
N GLU A 81 21.49 -3.72 -18.46
CA GLU A 81 20.57 -2.64 -18.13
C GLU A 81 19.24 -3.14 -17.60
N PHE A 82 18.94 -4.43 -17.80
CA PHE A 82 17.70 -5.01 -17.24
C PHE A 82 17.94 -6.46 -16.78
N VAL A 83 17.39 -6.78 -15.61
CA VAL A 83 17.38 -8.13 -15.06
C VAL A 83 15.95 -8.66 -15.01
N TYR A 84 15.69 -9.80 -15.60
CA TYR A 84 14.40 -10.46 -15.58
C TYR A 84 14.48 -11.79 -14.81
N PHE A 85 13.63 -11.96 -13.82
CA PHE A 85 13.48 -13.21 -13.09
C PHE A 85 12.39 -14.07 -13.77
N ALA A 86 12.75 -15.24 -14.25
CA ALA A 86 11.82 -16.17 -14.87
C ALA A 86 10.79 -16.71 -13.88
N GLY A 87 9.73 -17.34 -14.39
CA GLY A 87 8.79 -18.08 -13.57
C GLY A 87 9.44 -19.33 -12.95
N GLY A 88 8.82 -19.91 -11.93
CA GLY A 88 9.31 -21.10 -11.26
C GLY A 88 8.99 -21.14 -9.78
N ASP A 89 10.00 -21.35 -8.95
CA ASP A 89 9.91 -21.47 -7.49
C ASP A 89 10.64 -20.30 -6.83
N GLN A 90 9.87 -19.39 -6.19
CA GLN A 90 10.42 -18.22 -5.53
C GLN A 90 11.28 -18.57 -4.31
N CYS A 91 11.08 -19.71 -3.67
CA CYS A 91 11.96 -20.16 -2.58
C CYS A 91 13.40 -20.34 -3.04
N ARG A 92 13.62 -20.80 -4.28
CA ARG A 92 14.96 -20.84 -4.86
C ARG A 92 15.57 -19.46 -5.01
N TYR A 93 14.76 -18.48 -5.36
CA TYR A 93 15.21 -17.09 -5.55
C TYR A 93 15.56 -16.44 -4.22
N THR A 94 14.76 -16.65 -3.18
CA THR A 94 15.07 -16.12 -1.84
C THR A 94 16.32 -16.76 -1.21
N ALA A 95 16.69 -17.97 -1.64
CA ALA A 95 17.92 -18.62 -1.21
C ALA A 95 19.21 -17.88 -1.66
N TRP A 96 19.12 -16.97 -2.64
CA TRP A 96 20.26 -16.13 -3.06
C TRP A 96 20.47 -14.89 -2.21
N LYS A 97 19.62 -14.65 -1.22
CA LYS A 97 19.79 -13.55 -0.27
C LYS A 97 21.13 -13.64 0.46
N GLY A 98 21.82 -12.50 0.57
CA GLY A 98 23.16 -12.43 1.14
C GLY A 98 24.29 -12.91 0.23
N THR A 99 24.00 -13.28 -1.04
CA THR A 99 25.02 -13.57 -2.04
C THR A 99 25.39 -12.32 -2.84
N ALA A 100 26.45 -12.41 -3.65
CA ALA A 100 26.87 -11.29 -4.51
C ALA A 100 25.81 -10.90 -5.56
N LEU A 101 24.88 -11.78 -5.89
CA LEU A 101 23.80 -11.51 -6.84
C LEU A 101 22.86 -10.39 -6.37
N GLU A 102 22.53 -10.36 -5.08
CA GLU A 102 21.68 -9.31 -4.49
C GLU A 102 22.25 -7.92 -4.82
N ALA A 103 23.50 -7.67 -4.42
CA ALA A 103 24.19 -6.41 -4.73
C ALA A 103 24.35 -6.14 -6.23
N SER A 104 24.50 -7.19 -7.05
CA SER A 104 24.63 -7.04 -8.50
C SER A 104 23.33 -6.59 -9.15
N VAL A 105 22.20 -7.12 -8.72
CA VAL A 105 20.85 -6.71 -9.20
C VAL A 105 20.54 -5.28 -8.75
N GLU A 106 20.81 -4.92 -7.49
CA GLU A 106 20.62 -3.55 -6.99
C GLU A 106 21.50 -2.53 -7.73
N ALA A 107 22.70 -2.93 -8.13
CA ALA A 107 23.58 -2.08 -8.92
C ALA A 107 23.02 -1.75 -10.32
N VAL A 108 22.22 -2.68 -10.91
CA VAL A 108 21.54 -2.41 -12.20
C VAL A 108 20.52 -1.29 -12.01
N ALA A 109 19.72 -1.34 -10.99
CA ALA A 109 18.75 -0.27 -10.67
C ALA A 109 19.43 1.05 -10.33
N ALA A 110 20.53 1.01 -9.56
CA ALA A 110 21.28 2.19 -9.14
C ALA A 110 21.90 2.96 -10.32
N LYS A 111 22.28 2.28 -11.41
CA LYS A 111 22.78 2.94 -12.65
C LYS A 111 21.67 3.39 -13.61
N GLY A 112 20.39 3.28 -13.21
CA GLY A 112 19.23 3.69 -14.01
C GLY A 112 18.63 2.59 -14.88
N GLY A 113 19.06 1.34 -14.70
CA GLY A 113 18.46 0.16 -15.28
C GLY A 113 17.20 -0.29 -14.53
N GLY A 114 16.73 -1.51 -14.78
CA GLY A 114 15.51 -2.04 -14.20
C GLY A 114 15.56 -3.51 -13.84
N SER A 115 14.56 -3.92 -13.07
CA SER A 115 14.29 -5.32 -12.74
C SER A 115 12.83 -5.66 -12.98
N GLY A 116 12.57 -6.92 -13.33
CA GLY A 116 11.23 -7.44 -13.51
C GLY A 116 11.17 -8.94 -13.41
N GLY A 117 10.00 -9.49 -13.58
CA GLY A 117 9.82 -10.93 -13.56
C GLY A 117 8.36 -11.35 -13.67
N GLY A 118 8.13 -12.63 -13.91
CA GLY A 118 6.80 -13.21 -13.99
C GLY A 118 6.62 -14.36 -13.00
N SER A 119 5.40 -14.53 -12.48
CA SER A 119 5.10 -15.58 -11.49
C SER A 119 6.07 -15.48 -10.29
N ALA A 120 6.89 -16.51 -10.03
CA ALA A 120 7.92 -16.48 -8.99
C ALA A 120 8.86 -15.26 -9.13
N GLY A 121 9.18 -14.85 -10.35
CA GLY A 121 9.96 -13.64 -10.62
C GLY A 121 9.23 -12.35 -10.27
N HIS A 122 7.89 -12.33 -10.27
CA HIS A 122 7.12 -11.23 -9.73
C HIS A 122 7.21 -11.17 -8.19
N HIS A 123 7.09 -12.33 -7.54
CA HIS A 123 7.22 -12.41 -6.08
C HIS A 123 8.58 -11.91 -5.58
N ILE A 124 9.69 -12.31 -6.20
CA ILE A 124 11.03 -11.94 -5.73
C ILE A 124 11.32 -10.44 -5.86
N ASN A 125 10.64 -9.72 -6.75
CA ASN A 125 10.71 -8.27 -6.88
C ASN A 125 9.90 -7.52 -5.80
N SER A 126 9.58 -8.17 -4.70
CA SER A 126 8.83 -7.64 -3.57
C SER A 126 9.75 -7.35 -2.39
N PRO A 127 9.62 -6.21 -1.70
CA PRO A 127 10.34 -5.93 -0.45
C PRO A 127 10.04 -6.94 0.67
N ILE A 128 8.80 -7.45 0.69
CA ILE A 128 8.36 -8.54 1.56
C ILE A 128 7.92 -9.68 0.65
N VAL A 129 8.77 -10.68 0.50
CA VAL A 129 8.53 -11.81 -0.43
C VAL A 129 7.72 -12.89 0.29
N TYR A 130 6.53 -13.21 -0.21
CA TYR A 130 5.92 -14.51 0.12
C TYR A 130 6.74 -15.60 -0.56
N ASP A 131 7.58 -16.29 0.21
CA ASP A 131 8.61 -17.18 -0.32
C ASP A 131 8.12 -18.59 -0.65
N ALA A 132 6.99 -19.01 -0.06
CA ALA A 132 6.40 -20.34 -0.22
C ALA A 132 7.38 -21.50 0.01
N CYS A 133 8.44 -21.31 0.82
CA CYS A 133 9.47 -22.30 1.04
C CYS A 133 8.96 -23.59 1.72
N ASN A 134 7.85 -23.49 2.45
CA ASN A 134 7.20 -24.66 3.05
C ASN A 134 6.06 -25.23 2.17
N GLY A 135 5.84 -24.67 0.99
CA GLY A 135 4.72 -24.97 0.09
C GLY A 135 3.80 -23.77 -0.11
N SER A 136 2.87 -23.90 -1.06
CA SER A 136 1.93 -22.81 -1.38
C SER A 136 0.67 -22.92 -0.54
N VAL A 137 0.14 -21.78 -0.07
CA VAL A 137 -1.14 -21.67 0.65
C VAL A 137 -2.23 -21.18 -0.30
N THR A 138 -3.43 -21.69 -0.13
CA THR A 138 -4.66 -21.16 -0.78
C THR A 138 -5.25 -20.00 0.01
N SER A 139 -6.15 -19.22 -0.62
CA SER A 139 -6.90 -18.16 0.09
C SER A 139 -7.71 -18.69 1.27
N ALA A 140 -8.40 -19.81 1.09
CA ALA A 140 -9.18 -20.42 2.16
C ALA A 140 -8.32 -20.83 3.37
N GLU A 141 -7.18 -21.46 3.15
CA GLU A 141 -6.25 -21.86 4.22
C GLU A 141 -5.67 -20.65 4.93
N ALA A 142 -5.20 -19.63 4.19
CA ALA A 142 -4.60 -18.43 4.76
C ALA A 142 -5.63 -17.59 5.56
N LEU A 143 -6.87 -17.51 5.09
CA LEU A 143 -7.94 -16.82 5.82
C LEU A 143 -8.40 -17.60 7.06
N ALA A 144 -8.37 -18.94 7.01
CA ALA A 144 -8.70 -19.79 8.17
C ALA A 144 -7.61 -19.77 9.24
N ASN A 145 -6.37 -19.57 8.85
CA ASN A 145 -5.22 -19.42 9.74
C ASN A 145 -4.13 -18.55 9.12
N PRO A 146 -4.06 -17.25 9.45
CA PRO A 146 -2.99 -16.37 8.94
C PRO A 146 -1.57 -16.85 9.29
N TYR A 147 -1.43 -17.71 10.29
CA TYR A 147 -0.18 -18.33 10.74
C TYR A 147 -0.06 -19.78 10.23
N ASP A 148 -0.74 -20.14 9.14
CA ASP A 148 -0.54 -21.44 8.52
C ASP A 148 0.95 -21.64 8.19
N ARG A 149 1.43 -22.88 8.32
CA ARG A 149 2.85 -23.24 8.08
C ARG A 149 3.35 -22.88 6.68
N TYR A 150 2.44 -22.75 5.71
CA TYR A 150 2.74 -22.35 4.34
C TYR A 150 2.81 -20.84 4.14
N VAL A 151 2.49 -20.05 5.16
CA VAL A 151 2.63 -18.58 5.13
C VAL A 151 3.97 -18.21 5.73
N SER A 152 4.96 -18.03 4.86
CA SER A 152 6.31 -17.60 5.24
C SER A 152 6.78 -16.44 4.36
N PHE A 153 7.64 -15.59 4.94
CA PHE A 153 8.13 -14.38 4.29
C PHE A 153 9.64 -14.27 4.39
N THR A 154 10.27 -13.84 3.29
CA THR A 154 11.64 -13.34 3.25
C THR A 154 11.60 -11.83 3.04
N THR A 155 12.29 -11.06 3.88
CA THR A 155 12.38 -9.60 3.79
C THR A 155 13.80 -9.16 3.45
N GLY A 156 13.95 -7.95 2.88
CA GLY A 156 15.26 -7.35 2.61
C GLY A 156 16.07 -8.13 1.57
N MET A 157 15.42 -8.69 0.54
CA MET A 157 16.08 -9.24 -0.63
C MET A 157 16.50 -8.13 -1.59
N PHE A 158 15.57 -7.25 -1.93
CA PHE A 158 15.82 -6.08 -2.77
C PHE A 158 15.11 -4.85 -2.21
N THR A 159 15.69 -3.67 -2.46
CA THR A 159 15.11 -2.38 -2.10
C THR A 159 14.81 -1.58 -3.37
N TRP A 160 13.54 -1.35 -3.65
CA TRP A 160 13.09 -0.56 -4.80
C TRP A 160 12.55 0.79 -4.36
N ALA A 161 12.94 1.84 -5.07
CA ALA A 161 12.43 3.19 -4.82
C ALA A 161 10.91 3.25 -4.97
N ASN A 162 10.23 3.93 -4.07
CA ASN A 162 8.77 4.11 -4.04
C ASN A 162 7.94 2.81 -3.87
N TYR A 163 8.57 1.66 -3.56
CA TYR A 163 7.91 0.36 -3.49
C TYR A 163 8.02 -0.31 -2.11
N GLY A 164 8.23 0.44 -1.05
CA GLY A 164 8.37 -0.06 0.32
C GLY A 164 7.09 -0.69 0.87
N ALA A 165 7.23 -1.69 1.76
CA ALA A 165 6.14 -2.41 2.43
C ALA A 165 5.14 -3.10 1.48
N VAL A 166 5.59 -3.56 0.31
CA VAL A 166 4.77 -4.25 -0.70
C VAL A 166 5.01 -5.74 -0.66
N ILE A 167 3.94 -6.52 -0.81
CA ILE A 167 3.93 -7.97 -1.06
C ILE A 167 3.33 -8.19 -2.46
N ASN A 168 4.09 -8.81 -3.35
CA ASN A 168 3.61 -9.18 -4.67
C ASN A 168 2.92 -10.53 -4.67
N ASP A 169 1.85 -10.67 -5.47
CA ASP A 169 1.21 -11.94 -5.78
C ASP A 169 0.87 -12.03 -7.27
N SER A 170 0.89 -13.22 -7.83
CA SER A 170 0.76 -13.52 -9.25
C SER A 170 -0.39 -14.48 -9.51
N HIS A 171 -0.79 -14.71 -10.79
CA HIS A 171 -1.93 -15.58 -11.15
C HIS A 171 -3.19 -15.24 -10.35
N PHE A 172 -3.47 -13.95 -10.21
CA PHE A 172 -4.15 -13.41 -9.04
C PHE A 172 -5.63 -13.79 -8.97
N VAL A 173 -6.38 -13.57 -10.05
CA VAL A 173 -7.81 -13.91 -10.13
C VAL A 173 -8.01 -15.38 -10.49
N THR A 174 -7.26 -15.87 -11.50
CA THR A 174 -7.38 -17.26 -11.98
C THR A 174 -7.17 -18.29 -10.88
N ARG A 175 -6.28 -18.02 -9.91
CA ARG A 175 -6.00 -18.92 -8.78
C ARG A 175 -6.57 -18.43 -7.45
N ASP A 176 -7.51 -17.50 -7.49
CA ASP A 176 -8.22 -16.97 -6.30
C ASP A 176 -7.24 -16.57 -5.17
N ARG A 177 -6.32 -15.63 -5.44
CA ARG A 177 -5.26 -15.28 -4.50
C ARG A 177 -5.52 -14.04 -3.64
N MET A 178 -6.64 -13.34 -3.84
CA MET A 178 -6.97 -12.14 -3.05
C MET A 178 -7.03 -12.43 -1.55
N GLY A 179 -7.70 -13.51 -1.13
CA GLY A 179 -7.85 -13.86 0.28
C GLY A 179 -6.52 -14.16 0.97
N ARG A 180 -5.59 -14.88 0.30
CA ARG A 180 -4.26 -15.11 0.87
C ARG A 180 -3.45 -13.82 0.95
N THR A 181 -3.56 -12.93 -0.06
CA THR A 181 -2.90 -11.62 -0.04
C THR A 181 -3.42 -10.77 1.13
N MET A 182 -4.73 -10.71 1.36
CA MET A 182 -5.31 -10.05 2.55
C MET A 182 -4.71 -10.61 3.85
N SER A 183 -4.58 -11.93 3.95
CA SER A 183 -3.95 -12.58 5.11
C SER A 183 -2.46 -12.22 5.25
N PHE A 184 -1.72 -12.16 4.15
CA PHE A 184 -0.30 -11.76 4.14
C PHE A 184 -0.12 -10.32 4.62
N LEU A 185 -0.99 -9.40 4.17
CA LEU A 185 -0.93 -8.00 4.56
C LEU A 185 -1.25 -7.82 6.05
N ALA A 186 -2.31 -8.47 6.54
CA ALA A 186 -2.66 -8.47 7.96
C ALA A 186 -1.51 -8.99 8.82
N ARG A 187 -0.84 -10.09 8.39
CA ARG A 187 0.36 -10.64 9.02
C ARG A 187 1.54 -9.65 8.97
N ALA A 188 1.79 -9.03 7.82
CA ALA A 188 2.90 -8.09 7.68
C ALA A 188 2.75 -6.89 8.63
N VAL A 189 1.52 -6.37 8.81
CA VAL A 189 1.22 -5.32 9.79
C VAL A 189 1.37 -5.85 11.22
N LYS A 190 0.77 -7.02 11.51
CA LYS A 190 0.78 -7.63 12.85
C LYS A 190 2.18 -7.94 13.36
N ASP A 191 3.01 -8.49 12.48
CA ASP A 191 4.37 -8.95 12.82
C ASP A 191 5.42 -7.82 12.68
N GLY A 192 5.02 -6.60 12.31
CA GLY A 192 5.92 -5.47 12.15
C GLY A 192 6.87 -5.57 10.96
N LEU A 193 6.54 -6.39 9.94
CA LEU A 193 7.33 -6.52 8.71
C LEU A 193 7.17 -5.30 7.79
N ALA A 194 6.07 -4.57 7.94
CA ALA A 194 5.76 -3.38 7.18
C ALA A 194 6.07 -2.11 8.01
N PRO A 195 7.14 -1.36 7.69
CA PRO A 195 7.44 -0.10 8.35
C PRO A 195 6.28 0.89 8.26
N GLY A 196 5.98 1.58 9.36
CA GLY A 196 4.87 2.55 9.42
C GLY A 196 3.49 1.94 9.63
N GLY A 197 3.38 0.62 9.90
CA GLY A 197 2.12 -0.03 10.28
C GLY A 197 1.12 -0.22 9.14
N SER A 198 1.55 -0.06 7.87
CA SER A 198 0.72 -0.26 6.68
C SER A 198 1.41 -1.19 5.71
N ALA A 199 0.71 -2.21 5.21
CA ALA A 199 1.20 -3.17 4.22
C ALA A 199 0.38 -3.07 2.92
N TRP A 200 1.08 -3.16 1.78
CA TRP A 200 0.50 -3.06 0.45
C TRP A 200 0.64 -4.40 -0.30
N GLY A 201 -0.39 -4.81 -0.98
CA GLY A 201 -0.39 -5.97 -1.86
C GLY A 201 -0.47 -5.55 -3.31
N VAL A 202 0.27 -6.23 -4.19
CA VAL A 202 0.17 -6.05 -5.64
C VAL A 202 -0.09 -7.40 -6.28
N GLY A 203 -1.34 -7.61 -6.69
CA GLY A 203 -1.78 -8.83 -7.37
C GLY A 203 -1.91 -8.59 -8.87
N VAL A 204 -1.17 -9.36 -9.70
CA VAL A 204 -1.24 -9.25 -11.16
C VAL A 204 -1.79 -10.54 -11.75
N GLU A 205 -2.79 -10.40 -12.66
CA GLU A 205 -3.46 -11.54 -13.29
C GLU A 205 -2.58 -12.20 -14.36
N GLU A 206 -2.71 -13.53 -14.52
CA GLU A 206 -2.08 -14.27 -15.61
C GLU A 206 -2.77 -14.04 -16.97
N GLY A 207 -2.25 -14.64 -18.03
CA GLY A 207 -2.82 -14.48 -19.37
C GLY A 207 -2.57 -13.13 -20.00
N GLY A 208 -1.42 -12.52 -19.70
CA GLY A 208 -0.97 -11.27 -20.30
C GLY A 208 -1.10 -10.02 -19.40
N GLY A 209 -1.36 -10.19 -18.12
CA GLY A 209 -1.31 -9.08 -17.14
C GLY A 209 0.11 -8.68 -16.80
N SER A 210 0.40 -7.37 -16.80
CA SER A 210 1.69 -6.81 -16.40
C SER A 210 1.53 -5.40 -15.84
N LEU A 211 2.12 -5.17 -14.66
CA LEU A 211 2.24 -3.85 -14.07
C LEU A 211 3.67 -3.33 -14.28
N PHE A 212 3.79 -2.24 -15.04
CA PHE A 212 5.04 -1.50 -15.22
C PHE A 212 5.12 -0.38 -14.20
N LEU A 213 6.20 -0.30 -13.44
CA LEU A 213 6.49 0.77 -12.49
C LEU A 213 7.68 1.58 -13.00
N ASP A 214 7.48 2.88 -13.23
CA ASP A 214 8.53 3.78 -13.67
C ASP A 214 9.41 4.27 -12.50
N ARG A 215 10.51 4.96 -12.84
CA ARG A 215 11.46 5.52 -11.85
C ARG A 215 10.85 6.60 -10.94
N ASN A 216 9.72 7.20 -11.34
CA ASN A 216 9.04 8.24 -10.57
C ASN A 216 8.02 7.67 -9.58
N GLY A 217 7.77 6.36 -9.64
CA GLY A 217 6.79 5.67 -8.81
C GLY A 217 5.41 5.53 -9.45
N MET A 218 5.25 5.92 -10.72
CA MET A 218 4.00 5.76 -11.43
C MET A 218 3.94 4.36 -12.07
N ALA A 219 2.94 3.58 -11.69
CA ALA A 219 2.67 2.29 -12.30
C ALA A 219 1.61 2.40 -13.40
N THR A 220 1.75 1.61 -14.46
CA THR A 220 0.78 1.48 -15.55
C THR A 220 0.45 0.02 -15.77
N GLN A 221 -0.84 -0.31 -15.81
CA GLN A 221 -1.32 -1.67 -16.05
C GLN A 221 -1.46 -1.98 -17.54
N TYR A 222 -0.98 -3.16 -17.95
CA TYR A 222 -1.07 -3.69 -19.31
C TYR A 222 -1.79 -5.04 -19.33
N GLY A 223 -2.54 -5.28 -20.37
CA GLY A 223 -3.17 -6.57 -20.67
C GLY A 223 -4.34 -6.91 -19.76
N ARG A 224 -4.17 -7.79 -18.78
CA ARG A 224 -5.20 -8.18 -17.80
C ARG A 224 -5.18 -7.26 -16.59
N ASP A 225 -6.19 -7.38 -15.72
CA ASP A 225 -6.31 -6.58 -14.51
C ASP A 225 -5.19 -6.84 -13.51
N ALA A 226 -4.88 -5.82 -12.71
CA ALA A 226 -4.12 -5.95 -11.47
C ALA A 226 -4.90 -5.33 -10.31
N TYR A 227 -4.47 -5.65 -9.11
CA TYR A 227 -5.09 -5.17 -7.87
C TYR A 227 -4.02 -4.64 -6.94
N VAL A 228 -4.26 -3.47 -6.37
CA VAL A 228 -3.48 -2.94 -5.25
C VAL A 228 -4.35 -3.03 -4.01
N VAL A 229 -3.85 -3.62 -2.95
CA VAL A 229 -4.56 -3.87 -1.69
C VAL A 229 -3.81 -3.20 -0.55
N LEU A 230 -4.50 -2.51 0.33
CA LEU A 230 -3.92 -1.87 1.50
C LEU A 230 -4.54 -2.42 2.78
N ALA A 231 -3.65 -2.83 3.70
CA ALA A 231 -3.93 -3.00 5.11
C ALA A 231 -3.24 -1.87 5.88
N ASP A 232 -3.99 -0.95 6.48
CA ASP A 232 -3.49 0.29 7.08
C ASP A 232 -3.67 0.39 8.60
N HIS A 233 -4.08 -0.69 9.24
CA HIS A 233 -4.20 -0.78 10.69
C HIS A 233 -3.94 -2.21 11.18
N GLN A 234 -3.88 -2.39 12.51
CA GLN A 234 -3.71 -3.70 13.13
C GLN A 234 -4.96 -4.57 12.90
N PRO A 235 -4.81 -5.86 12.56
CA PRO A 235 -5.95 -6.77 12.45
C PRO A 235 -6.66 -6.92 13.80
N GLU A 236 -7.99 -6.98 13.77
CA GLU A 236 -8.80 -7.30 14.94
C GLU A 236 -8.51 -8.71 15.45
N GLN A 237 -8.23 -9.65 14.53
CA GLN A 237 -7.76 -10.97 14.84
C GLN A 237 -6.82 -11.51 13.75
N ALA A 238 -5.54 -11.66 14.10
CA ALA A 238 -4.57 -12.47 13.37
C ALA A 238 -3.74 -13.23 14.40
N VAL A 239 -4.11 -14.46 14.69
CA VAL A 239 -3.54 -15.31 15.72
C VAL A 239 -3.46 -16.74 15.16
N ASP A 240 -2.39 -17.49 15.55
CA ASP A 240 -2.23 -18.89 15.11
C ASP A 240 -3.47 -19.73 15.42
N ARG A 241 -3.89 -20.54 14.45
CA ARG A 241 -5.06 -21.41 14.50
C ARG A 241 -6.40 -20.69 14.75
N LYS A 242 -6.47 -19.40 14.41
CA LYS A 242 -7.70 -18.62 14.43
C LYS A 242 -7.92 -17.99 13.05
N PRO A 243 -9.19 -17.93 12.59
CA PRO A 243 -9.49 -17.26 11.34
C PRO A 243 -9.16 -15.78 11.39
N LEU A 244 -8.79 -15.19 10.25
CA LEU A 244 -8.56 -13.77 10.12
C LEU A 244 -9.85 -12.97 10.37
N THR A 245 -9.72 -11.89 11.14
CA THR A 245 -10.69 -10.79 11.14
C THR A 245 -9.93 -9.49 10.89
N TYR A 246 -10.31 -8.79 9.83
CA TYR A 246 -9.75 -7.51 9.42
C TYR A 246 -10.82 -6.67 8.73
N SER A 247 -11.10 -5.50 9.25
CA SER A 247 -12.06 -4.56 8.68
C SER A 247 -11.43 -3.71 7.57
N SER A 248 -12.18 -3.48 6.49
CA SER A 248 -11.93 -2.40 5.55
C SER A 248 -10.58 -2.40 4.81
N PHE A 249 -10.15 -3.56 4.28
CA PHE A 249 -9.10 -3.53 3.26
C PHE A 249 -9.50 -2.57 2.13
N LYS A 250 -8.59 -1.69 1.73
CA LYS A 250 -8.78 -0.78 0.59
C LYS A 250 -8.23 -1.45 -0.67
N ILE A 251 -9.04 -1.55 -1.72
CA ILE A 251 -8.67 -2.28 -2.93
C ILE A 251 -8.87 -1.41 -4.16
N TRP A 252 -7.81 -1.17 -4.92
CA TRP A 252 -7.83 -0.57 -6.24
C TRP A 252 -7.77 -1.67 -7.30
N ARG A 253 -8.73 -1.71 -8.21
CA ARG A 253 -8.69 -2.55 -9.40
C ARG A 253 -8.13 -1.72 -10.56
N LEU A 254 -7.02 -2.15 -11.10
CA LEU A 254 -6.34 -1.51 -12.21
C LEU A 254 -6.66 -2.28 -13.49
N THR A 255 -7.48 -1.71 -14.34
CA THR A 255 -7.76 -2.23 -15.68
C THR A 255 -6.64 -1.82 -16.65
N PRO A 256 -6.51 -2.46 -17.84
CA PRO A 256 -5.50 -2.08 -18.81
C PRO A 256 -5.54 -0.56 -19.15
N GLY A 257 -4.38 0.08 -19.07
CA GLY A 257 -4.22 1.53 -19.22
C GLY A 257 -4.39 2.34 -17.92
N SER A 258 -4.92 1.75 -16.86
CA SER A 258 -4.99 2.43 -15.55
C SER A 258 -3.59 2.66 -14.98
N THR A 259 -3.47 3.73 -14.19
CA THR A 259 -2.24 4.09 -13.49
C THR A 259 -2.43 4.06 -11.98
N PHE A 260 -1.33 3.86 -11.23
CA PHE A 260 -1.29 3.93 -9.78
C PHE A 260 0.02 4.58 -9.34
N ASP A 261 -0.08 5.64 -8.52
CA ASP A 261 1.10 6.36 -8.02
C ASP A 261 1.58 5.72 -6.71
N PHE A 262 2.64 4.91 -6.77
CA PHE A 262 3.26 4.30 -5.60
C PHE A 262 4.07 5.28 -4.75
N LYS A 263 4.48 6.42 -5.31
CA LYS A 263 5.21 7.46 -4.58
C LYS A 263 4.27 8.22 -3.64
N ASN A 264 3.12 8.70 -4.16
CA ASN A 264 2.18 9.49 -3.38
C ASN A 264 1.02 8.65 -2.83
N ARG A 265 0.81 7.44 -3.35
CA ARG A 265 -0.17 6.43 -2.92
C ARG A 265 -1.57 7.01 -2.75
N PRO A 266 -2.44 6.85 -3.76
CA PRO A 266 -3.75 7.49 -3.78
C PRO A 266 -4.59 7.09 -2.57
N THR A 267 -5.32 8.06 -2.05
CA THR A 267 -6.23 7.88 -0.91
C THR A 267 -7.67 7.63 -1.34
N CYS A 268 -7.93 7.55 -2.64
CA CYS A 268 -9.25 7.39 -3.24
C CYS A 268 -9.24 6.46 -4.45
N GLY A 269 -10.43 6.14 -4.99
CA GLY A 269 -10.58 5.22 -6.12
C GLY A 269 -10.55 3.75 -5.73
N TYR A 270 -10.56 3.44 -4.44
CA TYR A 270 -10.64 2.08 -3.90
C TYR A 270 -12.08 1.69 -3.56
N TYR A 271 -12.33 0.40 -3.47
CA TYR A 271 -13.49 -0.14 -2.77
C TYR A 271 -13.04 -0.87 -1.51
N LEU A 272 -13.96 -1.06 -0.57
CA LEU A 272 -13.67 -1.72 0.71
C LEU A 272 -14.08 -3.19 0.68
N ARG A 273 -13.30 -4.02 1.38
CA ARG A 273 -13.64 -5.40 1.72
C ARG A 273 -13.16 -5.72 3.12
N SER A 274 -14.01 -6.43 3.85
CA SER A 274 -13.68 -6.90 5.19
C SER A 274 -13.61 -8.43 5.22
N VAL A 275 -12.82 -8.94 6.13
CA VAL A 275 -12.76 -10.37 6.46
C VAL A 275 -13.25 -10.55 7.89
N THR A 276 -14.27 -11.35 8.10
CA THR A 276 -14.79 -11.69 9.42
C THR A 276 -14.73 -13.19 9.62
N ASN A 277 -14.01 -13.64 10.62
CA ASN A 277 -13.80 -15.07 10.90
C ASN A 277 -13.40 -15.89 9.65
N GLY A 278 -12.47 -15.35 8.85
CA GLY A 278 -11.93 -16.00 7.66
C GLY A 278 -12.84 -15.94 6.42
N VAL A 279 -13.92 -15.18 6.47
CA VAL A 279 -14.87 -15.03 5.35
C VAL A 279 -14.90 -13.58 4.89
N THR A 280 -14.75 -13.35 3.58
CA THR A 280 -14.91 -12.02 2.97
C THR A 280 -16.38 -11.63 2.91
N ASP A 281 -16.67 -10.36 3.16
CA ASP A 281 -18.05 -9.80 3.17
C ASP A 281 -18.73 -9.82 1.79
N ALA A 282 -17.94 -9.83 0.69
CA ALA A 282 -18.41 -9.96 -0.68
C ALA A 282 -17.30 -10.47 -1.58
N ASN A 283 -17.59 -10.63 -2.90
CA ASN A 283 -16.56 -10.98 -3.89
C ASN A 283 -15.40 -9.95 -3.83
N PRO A 284 -14.18 -10.38 -3.47
CA PRO A 284 -13.09 -9.45 -3.22
C PRO A 284 -12.47 -8.85 -4.51
N TYR A 285 -12.81 -9.39 -5.68
CA TYR A 285 -12.32 -8.89 -6.97
C TYR A 285 -13.19 -7.80 -7.59
N ASN A 286 -14.37 -7.54 -7.02
CA ASN A 286 -15.31 -6.55 -7.55
C ASN A 286 -15.82 -5.67 -6.42
N GLY A 287 -15.98 -4.40 -6.73
CA GLY A 287 -16.56 -3.41 -5.83
C GLY A 287 -16.78 -2.11 -6.56
N THR A 288 -17.62 -1.25 -6.02
CA THR A 288 -17.81 0.11 -6.54
C THR A 288 -16.73 1.00 -5.92
N PRO A 289 -15.80 1.55 -6.72
CA PRO A 289 -14.80 2.47 -6.20
C PRO A 289 -15.45 3.71 -5.57
N LEU A 290 -14.90 4.17 -4.47
CA LEU A 290 -15.25 5.45 -3.88
C LEU A 290 -14.76 6.56 -4.83
N THR A 291 -15.69 7.26 -5.45
CA THR A 291 -15.41 8.31 -6.45
C THR A 291 -15.56 9.70 -5.88
N ASP A 292 -16.37 9.83 -4.84
CA ASP A 292 -16.56 11.10 -4.13
C ASP A 292 -15.54 11.23 -2.99
N CYS A 293 -14.33 11.53 -3.40
CA CYS A 293 -13.20 11.69 -2.49
C CYS A 293 -12.96 13.17 -2.18
N GLY A 294 -14.00 13.96 -2.27
CA GLY A 294 -14.02 15.41 -2.12
C GLY A 294 -12.67 15.99 -1.76
N SER A 295 -12.17 16.98 -2.38
CA SER A 295 -10.83 17.62 -2.29
C SER A 295 -9.99 17.24 -1.05
N GLN A 296 -9.59 15.98 -0.97
CA GLN A 296 -8.79 15.43 0.12
C GLN A 296 -7.31 15.51 -0.29
N GLY A 297 -6.70 16.62 -0.02
CA GLY A 297 -5.26 16.63 0.17
C GLY A 297 -4.92 15.84 1.43
N GLY A 298 -4.31 14.64 1.27
CA GLY A 298 -3.70 13.86 2.35
C GLY A 298 -4.67 13.01 3.18
N GLY A 299 -4.43 11.71 3.19
CA GLY A 299 -5.21 10.65 3.84
C GLY A 299 -5.68 10.92 5.26
N GLY A 300 -6.93 11.33 5.38
CA GLY A 300 -7.63 11.44 6.64
C GLY A 300 -9.01 10.81 6.51
N SER A 301 -9.43 10.02 7.48
CA SER A 301 -10.83 9.68 7.64
C SER A 301 -11.60 10.95 8.02
N THR A 302 -12.86 11.04 7.60
CA THR A 302 -13.75 12.16 7.99
C THR A 302 -14.81 11.64 8.94
N VAL A 303 -15.04 12.35 10.03
CA VAL A 303 -16.20 12.19 10.91
C VAL A 303 -17.05 13.45 10.73
N ALA A 304 -18.24 13.28 10.17
CA ALA A 304 -19.22 14.35 10.07
C ALA A 304 -20.07 14.40 11.36
N GLU A 305 -20.51 15.58 11.73
CA GLU A 305 -21.45 15.76 12.83
C GLU A 305 -22.74 14.94 12.61
N SER A 306 -23.34 14.49 13.70
CA SER A 306 -24.65 13.83 13.71
C SER A 306 -25.44 14.29 14.90
N GLU A 307 -26.44 15.11 14.65
CA GLU A 307 -27.27 15.70 15.70
C GLU A 307 -28.21 14.70 16.41
N PRO A 308 -28.41 14.88 17.74
CA PRO A 308 -27.85 15.93 18.58
C PRO A 308 -26.43 15.57 19.07
N ASN A 309 -25.47 16.52 18.98
CA ASN A 309 -24.12 16.39 19.48
C ASN A 309 -23.65 17.58 20.33
N ASP A 310 -24.63 18.35 20.90
CA ASP A 310 -24.42 19.57 21.68
C ASP A 310 -23.77 19.36 23.06
N THR A 311 -23.44 18.12 23.43
CA THR A 311 -22.85 17.80 24.73
C THR A 311 -21.78 16.72 24.61
N ARG A 312 -20.89 16.62 25.62
CA ARG A 312 -19.88 15.54 25.66
C ARG A 312 -20.47 14.13 25.70
N ASP A 313 -21.69 13.98 26.26
CA ASP A 313 -22.36 12.66 26.34
C ASP A 313 -22.99 12.26 25.00
N THR A 314 -23.25 13.22 24.13
CA THR A 314 -23.79 13.05 22.79
C THR A 314 -22.73 13.25 21.69
N ALA A 315 -21.46 13.48 22.06
CA ALA A 315 -20.36 13.75 21.14
C ALA A 315 -20.19 12.66 20.07
N ASP A 316 -19.95 13.08 18.83
CA ASP A 316 -19.62 12.17 17.73
C ASP A 316 -18.30 11.43 18.00
N ASP A 317 -18.29 10.12 17.78
CA ASP A 317 -17.13 9.31 18.07
C ASP A 317 -16.07 9.40 16.95
N ALA A 318 -15.02 10.18 17.20
CA ALA A 318 -13.84 10.33 16.36
C ALA A 318 -12.61 9.64 16.96
N THR A 319 -12.78 8.67 17.86
CA THR A 319 -11.66 7.97 18.53
C THR A 319 -10.82 7.17 17.55
N ALA A 320 -11.41 6.66 16.47
CA ALA A 320 -10.75 5.94 15.38
C ALA A 320 -10.29 6.84 14.23
N LEU A 321 -10.48 8.18 14.33
CA LEU A 321 -10.09 9.12 13.28
C LEU A 321 -8.59 9.05 13.03
N ALA A 322 -8.17 8.87 11.76
CA ALA A 322 -6.76 8.81 11.34
C ALA A 322 -6.02 10.14 11.57
N SER A 323 -4.71 10.16 11.34
CA SER A 323 -3.90 11.39 11.36
C SER A 323 -3.11 11.50 10.04
N PRO A 324 -3.33 12.56 9.22
CA PRO A 324 -4.36 13.57 9.41
C PRO A 324 -5.79 13.02 9.26
N GLY A 325 -6.76 13.62 9.94
CA GLY A 325 -8.18 13.29 9.84
C GLY A 325 -9.02 14.55 9.81
N THR A 326 -10.26 14.48 9.33
CA THR A 326 -11.14 15.64 9.19
C THR A 326 -12.41 15.46 10.04
N LEU A 327 -12.78 16.48 10.78
CA LEU A 327 -14.06 16.61 11.46
C LEU A 327 -14.87 17.70 10.74
N THR A 328 -16.13 17.45 10.43
CA THR A 328 -16.97 18.41 9.71
C THR A 328 -18.30 18.60 10.41
N GLY A 329 -18.79 19.83 10.42
CA GLY A 329 -20.09 20.18 10.97
C GLY A 329 -20.61 21.50 10.44
N SER A 330 -21.75 21.96 10.94
CA SER A 330 -22.36 23.23 10.55
C SER A 330 -23.12 23.87 11.75
N MET A 331 -22.96 25.15 11.96
CA MET A 331 -23.62 25.89 13.03
C MET A 331 -25.04 26.26 12.63
N LYS A 332 -26.04 25.46 12.96
CA LYS A 332 -27.44 25.64 12.58
C LYS A 332 -28.13 26.78 13.35
N SER A 333 -27.60 27.12 14.53
CA SER A 333 -28.03 28.23 15.37
C SER A 333 -26.85 28.81 16.16
N THR A 334 -27.03 29.95 16.81
CA THR A 334 -26.02 30.53 17.71
C THR A 334 -25.91 29.81 19.06
N SER A 335 -26.70 28.80 19.32
CA SER A 335 -26.59 27.91 20.47
C SER A 335 -26.14 26.51 20.11
N ASP A 336 -25.84 26.29 18.85
CA ASP A 336 -25.33 25.02 18.29
C ASP A 336 -23.88 24.79 18.71
N ARG A 337 -23.59 23.57 19.13
CA ARG A 337 -22.26 23.15 19.58
C ARG A 337 -21.98 21.75 19.09
N ASP A 338 -20.88 21.58 18.40
CA ASP A 338 -20.49 20.30 17.87
C ASP A 338 -19.38 19.68 18.71
N TYR A 339 -19.69 18.61 19.43
CA TYR A 339 -18.72 17.86 20.21
C TYR A 339 -18.23 16.63 19.44
N PHE A 340 -16.90 16.49 19.34
CA PHE A 340 -16.25 15.29 18.80
C PHE A 340 -15.34 14.66 19.85
N LYS A 341 -15.52 13.37 20.11
CA LYS A 341 -14.70 12.61 21.06
C LYS A 341 -13.48 12.04 20.36
N VAL A 342 -12.29 12.37 20.86
CA VAL A 342 -10.99 11.97 20.24
C VAL A 342 -10.14 11.22 21.26
N SER A 343 -9.46 10.14 20.82
CA SER A 343 -8.47 9.43 21.63
C SER A 343 -7.08 10.05 21.45
N VAL A 344 -6.35 10.28 22.57
CA VAL A 344 -4.98 10.79 22.55
C VAL A 344 -4.09 9.93 23.43
N ALA A 345 -2.96 9.46 22.88
CA ALA A 345 -1.98 8.65 23.62
C ALA A 345 -1.09 9.53 24.51
N ALA A 346 -0.44 8.91 25.52
CA ALA A 346 0.52 9.60 26.38
C ALA A 346 1.70 10.15 25.56
N GLY A 347 2.08 11.39 25.79
CA GLY A 347 3.15 12.09 25.08
C GLY A 347 2.76 12.59 23.69
N GLN A 348 1.58 12.25 23.17
CA GLN A 348 1.12 12.67 21.85
C GLN A 348 0.69 14.12 21.84
N THR A 349 1.12 14.86 20.82
CA THR A 349 0.61 16.22 20.51
C THR A 349 -0.51 16.09 19.48
N VAL A 350 -1.64 16.77 19.74
CA VAL A 350 -2.76 16.87 18.82
C VAL A 350 -2.91 18.33 18.41
N SER A 351 -2.92 18.56 17.10
CA SER A 351 -3.17 19.88 16.49
C SER A 351 -4.42 19.84 15.66
N MET A 352 -5.18 20.93 15.65
CA MET A 352 -6.41 21.12 14.92
C MET A 352 -6.40 22.44 14.17
N ASN A 353 -6.78 22.42 12.89
CA ASN A 353 -7.01 23.62 12.08
C ASN A 353 -8.41 23.51 11.48
N CYS A 354 -9.29 24.43 11.86
CA CYS A 354 -10.67 24.49 11.38
C CYS A 354 -10.84 25.61 10.35
N ALA A 355 -11.16 25.24 9.12
CA ALA A 355 -11.60 26.18 8.10
C ALA A 355 -13.08 26.53 8.36
N VAL A 356 -13.36 27.77 8.68
CA VAL A 356 -14.69 28.27 9.05
C VAL A 356 -15.32 28.99 7.86
N PRO A 357 -16.59 28.68 7.45
CA PRO A 357 -17.25 29.38 6.36
C PRO A 357 -17.68 30.80 6.77
N THR A 358 -17.78 31.69 5.79
CA THR A 358 -18.15 33.12 6.02
C THR A 358 -19.59 33.36 6.52
N ALA A 359 -20.35 32.27 6.73
CA ALA A 359 -21.73 32.37 7.24
C ALA A 359 -21.82 32.62 8.74
N TYR A 360 -20.77 32.30 9.48
CA TYR A 360 -20.71 32.45 10.95
C TYR A 360 -19.27 32.64 11.44
N ASP A 361 -19.15 33.11 12.65
CA ASP A 361 -17.95 33.18 13.44
C ASP A 361 -17.98 32.00 14.42
N ALA A 362 -16.99 31.13 14.40
CA ALA A 362 -16.95 29.93 15.24
C ALA A 362 -15.70 29.90 16.10
N ASP A 363 -15.86 29.52 17.35
CA ASP A 363 -14.81 29.29 18.33
C ASP A 363 -14.53 27.79 18.47
N ALA A 364 -13.28 27.40 18.76
CA ALA A 364 -12.90 26.01 18.97
C ALA A 364 -12.15 25.81 20.30
N TYR A 365 -12.47 24.71 21.00
CA TYR A 365 -11.91 24.37 22.31
C TYR A 365 -11.46 22.91 22.36
N TRP A 366 -10.27 22.63 22.92
CA TRP A 366 -9.91 21.30 23.39
C TRP A 366 -10.26 21.16 24.85
N LEU A 367 -11.02 20.11 25.19
CA LEU A 367 -11.45 19.80 26.54
C LEU A 367 -10.91 18.47 27.01
N ASP A 368 -10.61 18.37 28.32
CA ASP A 368 -10.31 17.07 28.94
C ASP A 368 -11.60 16.24 29.18
N ALA A 369 -11.43 15.02 29.70
CA ALA A 369 -12.54 14.12 29.99
C ALA A 369 -13.56 14.70 31.00
N ASN A 370 -13.15 15.66 31.83
CA ASN A 370 -14.02 16.32 32.82
C ASN A 370 -14.72 17.59 32.24
N GLY A 371 -14.33 17.99 31.01
CA GLY A 371 -14.84 19.20 30.37
C GLY A 371 -14.06 20.46 30.70
N SER A 372 -12.87 20.34 31.29
CA SER A 372 -12.01 21.50 31.52
C SER A 372 -11.28 21.86 30.23
N THR A 373 -11.27 23.16 29.88
CA THR A 373 -10.57 23.64 28.68
C THR A 373 -9.07 23.51 28.85
N LEU A 374 -8.43 22.82 27.89
CA LEU A 374 -6.98 22.66 27.81
C LEU A 374 -6.35 23.79 26.98
N THR A 375 -6.96 24.10 25.85
CA THR A 375 -6.58 25.18 24.94
C THR A 375 -7.78 25.59 24.12
N ARG A 376 -7.74 26.81 23.57
CA ARG A 376 -8.81 27.35 22.73
C ARG A 376 -8.24 28.22 21.62
N SER A 377 -9.02 28.38 20.56
CA SER A 377 -8.86 29.38 19.52
C SER A 377 -10.17 30.10 19.36
N VAL A 378 -10.14 31.44 19.44
CA VAL A 378 -11.30 32.33 19.48
C VAL A 378 -10.97 33.55 18.61
N ASN A 379 -10.74 33.37 17.35
CA ASN A 379 -10.38 34.43 16.41
C ASN A 379 -11.63 35.11 15.89
N ASP A 380 -11.75 36.40 16.14
CA ASP A 380 -12.94 37.19 15.77
C ASP A 380 -13.13 37.27 14.23
N GLY A 381 -14.37 37.12 13.79
CA GLY A 381 -14.84 37.41 12.44
C GLY A 381 -15.35 36.22 11.66
N ALA A 382 -16.53 36.36 11.06
CA ALA A 382 -17.11 35.30 10.22
C ALA A 382 -16.18 34.85 9.09
N GLY A 383 -15.94 33.55 8.99
CA GLY A 383 -14.99 32.97 8.03
C GLY A 383 -13.54 33.03 8.47
N THR A 384 -13.24 33.35 9.72
CA THR A 384 -11.90 33.30 10.28
C THR A 384 -11.60 31.89 10.78
N ASP A 385 -10.47 31.33 10.36
CA ASP A 385 -10.06 29.96 10.69
C ASP A 385 -9.57 29.86 12.14
N GLU A 386 -9.84 28.71 12.78
CA GLU A 386 -9.42 28.40 14.14
C GLU A 386 -8.26 27.39 14.16
N SER A 387 -7.27 27.63 15.03
CA SER A 387 -6.09 26.78 15.19
C SER A 387 -5.71 26.56 16.63
N LEU A 388 -5.65 25.30 17.07
CA LEU A 388 -5.33 24.95 18.45
C LEU A 388 -4.59 23.63 18.56
N SER A 389 -3.73 23.50 19.58
CA SER A 389 -3.02 22.25 19.86
C SER A 389 -2.74 22.06 21.34
N PHE A 390 -2.58 20.81 21.76
CA PHE A 390 -2.10 20.45 23.08
C PHE A 390 -1.28 19.17 23.07
N THR A 391 -0.42 18.97 24.06
CA THR A 391 0.33 17.73 24.27
C THR A 391 -0.18 17.05 25.53
N ARG A 392 -0.53 15.77 25.41
CA ARG A 392 -0.97 14.98 26.55
C ARG A 392 0.21 14.53 27.39
N THR A 393 0.21 14.88 28.68
CA THR A 393 1.26 14.50 29.65
C THR A 393 0.90 13.27 30.51
N ALA A 394 -0.39 12.91 30.60
CA ALA A 394 -0.87 11.78 31.40
C ALA A 394 -0.48 10.42 30.77
N THR A 395 -0.33 9.39 31.58
CA THR A 395 -0.03 8.02 31.13
C THR A 395 -1.28 7.35 30.53
N GLY A 396 -1.07 6.33 29.67
CA GLY A 396 -2.15 5.60 28.99
C GLY A 396 -2.79 6.36 27.83
N THR A 397 -3.93 5.88 27.32
CA THR A 397 -4.78 6.59 26.35
C THR A 397 -5.98 7.23 27.06
N GLY A 398 -6.40 8.43 26.65
CA GLY A 398 -7.55 9.12 27.24
C GLY A 398 -8.45 9.72 26.19
N ALA A 399 -9.72 9.86 26.54
CA ALA A 399 -10.71 10.59 25.76
C ALA A 399 -10.57 12.09 26.00
N TYR A 400 -10.61 12.85 24.92
CA TYR A 400 -10.63 14.31 24.87
C TYR A 400 -11.72 14.74 23.94
N TYR A 401 -12.15 15.99 24.03
CA TYR A 401 -13.23 16.48 23.20
C TYR A 401 -12.80 17.76 22.47
N LEU A 402 -13.05 17.79 21.17
CA LEU A 402 -13.13 19.03 20.42
C LEU A 402 -14.56 19.54 20.57
N ASP A 403 -14.71 20.81 20.92
CA ASP A 403 -15.95 21.55 20.98
C ASP A 403 -15.82 22.73 20.01
N VAL A 404 -16.69 22.78 19.01
CA VAL A 404 -16.82 23.91 18.10
C VAL A 404 -18.17 24.57 18.35
N GLU A 405 -18.18 25.88 18.59
CA GLU A 405 -19.41 26.62 18.89
C GLU A 405 -19.52 27.90 18.06
N ALA A 406 -20.75 28.32 17.75
CA ALA A 406 -20.97 29.56 17.05
C ALA A 406 -20.87 30.74 18.04
N TYR A 407 -19.85 31.59 17.89
CA TYR A 407 -19.79 32.87 18.58
C TYR A 407 -20.85 33.85 18.04
N SER A 408 -20.99 33.91 16.70
CA SER A 408 -22.03 34.73 16.06
C SER A 408 -22.38 34.17 14.67
N GLY A 409 -23.60 34.48 14.22
CA GLY A 409 -24.11 33.96 12.94
C GLY A 409 -24.55 32.50 13.04
N SER A 410 -25.06 31.95 11.93
CA SER A 410 -25.44 30.56 11.81
C SER A 410 -25.71 30.24 10.34
N GLY A 411 -25.69 28.94 9.97
CA GLY A 411 -26.00 28.53 8.60
C GLY A 411 -25.74 27.03 8.37
N THR A 412 -26.08 26.59 7.20
CA THR A 412 -25.86 25.19 6.75
C THR A 412 -24.52 25.00 6.02
N ALA A 413 -23.71 26.05 5.92
CA ALA A 413 -22.36 25.94 5.37
C ALA A 413 -21.47 25.14 6.32
N THR A 414 -20.74 24.17 5.79
CA THR A 414 -19.95 23.21 6.58
C THR A 414 -18.57 23.79 6.90
N TYR A 415 -18.18 23.76 8.17
CA TYR A 415 -16.78 23.92 8.56
C TYR A 415 -16.02 22.59 8.42
N ALA A 416 -14.71 22.65 8.31
CA ALA A 416 -13.85 21.49 8.25
C ALA A 416 -12.61 21.65 9.15
N CYS A 417 -12.49 20.81 10.17
CA CYS A 417 -11.38 20.80 11.11
C CYS A 417 -10.41 19.66 10.78
N THR A 418 -9.18 19.97 10.37
CA THR A 418 -8.14 18.96 10.13
C THR A 418 -7.39 18.68 11.42
N LEU A 419 -7.49 17.44 11.90
CA LEU A 419 -6.77 16.91 13.06
C LEU A 419 -5.49 16.24 12.64
N THR A 420 -4.37 16.59 13.29
CA THR A 420 -3.08 15.90 13.16
C THR A 420 -2.57 15.47 14.52
N ARG A 421 -1.84 14.33 14.55
CA ARG A 421 -1.18 13.77 15.74
C ARG A 421 0.30 13.57 15.47
N SER A 422 1.16 13.97 16.40
CA SER A 422 2.61 13.79 16.35
C SER A 422 3.17 13.27 17.66
#